data_4407ce7ad81a00f302365ce8658645a4
#
_entry.id   4407ce7ad81a00f302365ce8658645a4
#
_cell.length_a   1.000
_cell.length_b   1.000
_cell.length_c   1.000
_cell.angle_alpha   90.00
_cell.angle_beta   90.00
_cell.angle_gamma   90.00
#
_symmetry.space_group_name_H-M   'P 1'
#
loop_
_entity.id
_entity.type
_entity.pdbx_description
1 polymer ?
#
loop_
_entity_poly.entity_id
_entity_poly.type
_entity_poly.pdbx_seq_one_letter_code
_entity_poly.pdbx_strand_id
1 'polypeptide(L)'
;MNRYQYLLLPVLPLLFCGCGDSSRPKDLPSLYPCTILVIQDDKPLEEARVELHAEGEQKYVPVAYTDASGIAVIQTHGFSGAPVGKYKITVSKNIEDDIVYQTDEYGEQAVASYNVYKTVGDQHSSAATTPHEVEVSRSTPRIEINVGNAVKIKR
;
A
#
# COMPACT_ATOMS: atom_id res chain seq x y z
N MET A 1 53.00 37.80 31.10
CA MET A 1 51.65 37.79 31.76
C MET A 1 50.64 37.54 30.66
N ASN A 2 50.32 36.25 30.33
CA ASN A 2 49.37 35.86 29.29
C ASN A 2 48.06 35.48 29.95
N ARG A 3 46.99 36.26 29.69
CA ARG A 3 45.63 35.98 30.10
C ARG A 3 44.91 35.29 28.95
N TYR A 4 44.78 33.97 28.99
CA TYR A 4 43.90 33.21 28.10
C TYR A 4 42.46 33.34 28.62
N GLN A 5 41.64 34.04 27.85
CA GLN A 5 40.22 34.23 28.09
C GLN A 5 39.50 33.05 27.37
N TYR A 6 39.08 32.05 28.15
CA TYR A 6 38.29 30.95 27.68
C TYR A 6 36.86 31.40 27.37
N LEU A 7 36.55 31.47 26.10
CA LEU A 7 35.18 31.70 25.59
C LEU A 7 34.39 30.43 25.76
N LEU A 8 33.57 30.33 26.81
CA LEU A 8 32.57 29.27 27.03
C LEU A 8 31.44 29.47 26.01
N LEU A 9 31.42 28.69 24.94
CA LEU A 9 30.24 28.53 24.07
C LEU A 9 29.19 27.70 24.79
N PRO A 10 27.96 28.18 24.95
CA PRO A 10 26.88 27.35 25.46
C PRO A 10 26.45 26.35 24.37
N VAL A 11 26.67 25.07 24.64
CA VAL A 11 26.08 23.97 23.86
C VAL A 11 24.60 23.94 24.11
N LEU A 12 23.82 24.44 23.16
CA LEU A 12 22.36 24.39 23.19
C LEU A 12 21.91 22.94 22.88
N PRO A 13 21.26 22.22 23.81
CA PRO A 13 20.74 20.90 23.51
C PRO A 13 19.57 21.02 22.53
N LEU A 14 19.75 20.52 21.32
CA LEU A 14 18.67 20.28 20.35
C LEU A 14 17.76 19.21 20.92
N LEU A 15 16.64 19.64 21.52
CA LEU A 15 15.51 18.78 21.85
C LEU A 15 14.91 18.29 20.54
N PHE A 16 15.30 17.09 20.12
CA PHE A 16 14.57 16.35 19.11
C PHE A 16 13.19 16.01 19.68
N CYS A 17 12.22 16.86 19.39
CA CYS A 17 10.81 16.55 19.58
C CYS A 17 10.49 15.39 18.62
N GLY A 18 10.53 14.15 19.10
CA GLY A 18 10.08 12.98 18.37
C GLY A 18 8.59 13.15 18.06
N CYS A 19 8.28 13.36 16.79
CA CYS A 19 6.91 13.39 16.30
C CYS A 19 6.25 12.03 16.50
N GLY A 20 5.19 12.04 17.30
CA GLY A 20 4.00 11.23 17.10
C GLY A 20 4.15 9.73 17.22
N ASP A 21 4.00 9.25 18.43
CA ASP A 21 3.40 7.95 18.71
C ASP A 21 2.05 7.87 17.98
N SER A 22 2.00 7.19 16.83
CA SER A 22 0.73 6.71 16.29
C SER A 22 0.21 5.70 17.29
N SER A 23 -0.64 6.15 18.22
CA SER A 23 -1.13 5.32 19.29
C SER A 23 -1.86 4.12 18.71
N ARG A 24 -1.22 2.96 18.78
CA ARG A 24 -1.78 1.69 18.31
C ARG A 24 -3.16 1.49 18.96
N PRO A 25 -4.23 1.25 18.20
CA PRO A 25 -5.53 0.96 18.77
C PRO A 25 -5.43 -0.21 19.74
N LYS A 26 -6.04 -0.08 20.93
CA LYS A 26 -5.98 -1.10 21.99
C LYS A 26 -6.59 -2.43 21.57
N ASP A 27 -7.51 -2.40 20.63
CA ASP A 27 -8.23 -3.55 20.09
C ASP A 27 -7.61 -4.10 18.80
N LEU A 28 -6.50 -3.52 18.32
CA LEU A 28 -5.76 -4.06 17.19
C LEU A 28 -5.01 -5.33 17.64
N PRO A 29 -5.33 -6.51 17.04
CA PRO A 29 -4.70 -7.77 17.41
C PRO A 29 -3.20 -7.76 17.08
N SER A 30 -2.48 -8.79 17.56
CA SER A 30 -1.07 -8.98 17.18
C SER A 30 -0.95 -9.18 15.69
N LEU A 31 -0.01 -8.46 15.06
CA LEU A 31 0.23 -8.49 13.63
C LEU A 31 1.50 -9.30 13.33
N TYR A 32 1.48 -10.03 12.22
CA TYR A 32 2.59 -10.83 11.74
C TYR A 32 2.96 -10.43 10.31
N PRO A 33 4.25 -10.47 9.96
CA PRO A 33 4.71 -10.11 8.63
C PRO A 33 3.98 -10.91 7.55
N CYS A 34 3.50 -10.21 6.52
CA CYS A 34 2.91 -10.82 5.34
C CYS A 34 3.35 -10.01 4.11
N THR A 35 3.98 -10.71 3.16
CA THR A 35 4.50 -10.09 1.93
C THR A 35 3.97 -10.85 0.73
N ILE A 36 3.46 -10.13 -0.25
CA ILE A 36 2.84 -10.69 -1.46
C ILE A 36 3.54 -10.09 -2.68
N LEU A 37 3.96 -10.96 -3.61
CA LEU A 37 4.41 -10.58 -4.94
C LEU A 37 3.23 -10.72 -5.90
N VAL A 38 2.93 -9.69 -6.64
CA VAL A 38 1.90 -9.71 -7.69
C VAL A 38 2.54 -9.64 -9.07
N ILE A 39 2.14 -10.56 -9.94
CA ILE A 39 2.62 -10.69 -11.32
C ILE A 39 1.42 -10.54 -12.27
N GLN A 40 1.61 -9.79 -13.35
CA GLN A 40 0.69 -9.66 -14.47
C GLN A 40 1.48 -9.67 -15.77
N ASP A 41 1.02 -10.37 -16.82
CA ASP A 41 1.75 -10.53 -18.09
C ASP A 41 3.22 -10.99 -17.88
N ASP A 42 3.44 -11.91 -16.93
CA ASP A 42 4.76 -12.43 -16.54
C ASP A 42 5.74 -11.37 -16.02
N LYS A 43 5.22 -10.22 -15.57
CA LYS A 43 6.01 -9.10 -15.01
C LYS A 43 5.46 -8.67 -13.65
N PRO A 44 6.31 -8.11 -12.79
CA PRO A 44 5.85 -7.47 -11.57
C PRO A 44 4.78 -6.41 -11.84
N LEU A 45 3.67 -6.47 -11.11
CA LEU A 45 2.60 -5.48 -11.21
C LEU A 45 2.79 -4.40 -10.14
N GLU A 46 3.23 -3.22 -10.56
CA GLU A 46 3.37 -2.04 -9.71
C GLU A 46 2.03 -1.36 -9.43
N GLU A 47 1.91 -0.64 -8.31
CA GLU A 47 0.75 0.17 -7.91
C GLU A 47 -0.58 -0.60 -7.86
N ALA A 48 -0.53 -1.91 -7.70
CA ALA A 48 -1.72 -2.72 -7.47
C ALA A 48 -2.10 -2.68 -5.99
N ARG A 49 -3.37 -2.48 -5.71
CA ARG A 49 -3.93 -2.57 -4.37
C ARG A 49 -4.21 -4.03 -4.04
N VAL A 50 -3.66 -4.49 -2.94
CA VAL A 50 -3.80 -5.85 -2.40
C VAL A 50 -4.52 -5.76 -1.07
N GLU A 51 -5.63 -6.48 -0.90
CA GLU A 51 -6.40 -6.52 0.34
C GLU A 51 -6.60 -7.95 0.82
N LEU A 52 -6.59 -8.14 2.14
CA LEU A 52 -6.84 -9.42 2.77
C LEU A 52 -8.23 -9.41 3.44
N HIS A 53 -9.12 -10.27 2.97
CA HIS A 53 -10.49 -10.40 3.45
C HIS A 53 -10.62 -11.67 4.29
N ALA A 54 -10.84 -11.52 5.60
CA ALA A 54 -11.11 -12.64 6.49
C ALA A 54 -12.52 -13.18 6.26
N GLU A 55 -12.77 -14.44 6.62
CA GLU A 55 -14.11 -14.97 6.73
C GLU A 55 -14.79 -14.34 7.96
N GLY A 56 -15.94 -13.67 7.76
CA GLY A 56 -16.72 -13.01 8.82
C GLY A 56 -16.44 -11.52 8.97
N GLU A 57 -16.82 -10.97 10.11
CA GLU A 57 -16.65 -9.53 10.40
C GLU A 57 -15.18 -9.18 10.59
N GLN A 58 -14.72 -8.17 9.85
CA GLN A 58 -13.35 -7.68 9.90
C GLN A 58 -13.34 -6.17 10.18
N LYS A 59 -12.91 -5.80 11.38
CA LYS A 59 -12.84 -4.38 11.78
C LYS A 59 -11.73 -3.64 11.05
N TYR A 60 -10.60 -4.28 10.84
CA TYR A 60 -9.43 -3.71 10.17
C TYR A 60 -9.04 -4.58 8.98
N VAL A 61 -9.15 -4.04 7.78
CA VAL A 61 -8.76 -4.74 6.55
C VAL A 61 -7.26 -4.54 6.33
N PRO A 62 -6.45 -5.61 6.32
CA PRO A 62 -5.06 -5.51 5.93
C PRO A 62 -4.94 -5.17 4.45
N VAL A 63 -4.12 -4.17 4.13
CA VAL A 63 -4.00 -3.64 2.76
C VAL A 63 -2.56 -3.21 2.49
N ALA A 64 -2.15 -3.28 1.23
CA ALA A 64 -0.93 -2.68 0.73
C ALA A 64 -1.06 -2.30 -0.74
N TYR A 65 -0.11 -1.49 -1.21
CA TYR A 65 0.12 -1.27 -2.63
C TYR A 65 1.44 -1.94 -3.02
N THR A 66 1.49 -2.50 -4.21
CA THR A 66 2.72 -3.07 -4.74
C THR A 66 3.70 -1.97 -5.16
N ASP A 67 4.97 -2.20 -4.88
CA ASP A 67 6.07 -1.36 -5.37
C ASP A 67 6.45 -1.70 -6.83
N ALA A 68 7.48 -1.04 -7.37
CA ALA A 68 8.01 -1.28 -8.73
C ALA A 68 8.49 -2.72 -8.96
N SER A 69 8.75 -3.49 -7.91
CA SER A 69 9.10 -4.91 -7.96
C SER A 69 7.87 -5.81 -7.82
N GLY A 70 6.66 -5.27 -7.81
CA GLY A 70 5.40 -5.99 -7.60
C GLY A 70 5.19 -6.47 -6.17
N ILE A 71 5.97 -5.97 -5.20
CA ILE A 71 5.94 -6.44 -3.81
C ILE A 71 5.01 -5.57 -2.99
N ALA A 72 4.02 -6.20 -2.33
CA ALA A 72 3.13 -5.61 -1.35
C ALA A 72 3.52 -6.06 0.06
N VAL A 73 3.95 -5.14 0.92
CA VAL A 73 4.17 -5.38 2.34
C VAL A 73 2.90 -5.00 3.10
N ILE A 74 2.13 -6.01 3.50
CA ILE A 74 0.80 -5.82 4.09
C ILE A 74 0.89 -5.02 5.38
N GLN A 75 -0.07 -4.10 5.54
CA GLN A 75 -0.25 -3.28 6.74
C GLN A 75 -1.70 -3.34 7.21
N THR A 76 -1.90 -3.28 8.52
CA THR A 76 -3.22 -3.20 9.13
C THR A 76 -3.30 -1.91 9.94
N HIS A 77 -4.17 -0.99 9.53
CA HIS A 77 -4.34 0.32 10.18
C HIS A 77 -3.01 1.09 10.32
N GLY A 78 -2.14 1.04 9.30
CA GLY A 78 -0.83 1.71 9.29
C GLY A 78 0.31 0.97 10.00
N PHE A 79 0.03 -0.17 10.65
CA PHE A 79 1.05 -1.02 11.28
C PHE A 79 1.40 -2.20 10.39
N SER A 80 2.68 -2.53 10.28
CA SER A 80 3.15 -3.62 9.43
C SER A 80 2.61 -4.98 9.87
N GLY A 81 2.10 -5.74 8.91
CA GLY A 81 1.60 -7.10 9.09
C GLY A 81 0.08 -7.22 9.10
N ALA A 82 -0.38 -8.46 9.22
CA ALA A 82 -1.78 -8.82 9.35
C ALA A 82 -2.01 -9.71 10.58
N PRO A 83 -3.22 -9.75 11.16
CA PRO A 83 -3.57 -10.71 12.20
C PRO A 83 -3.44 -12.16 11.71
N VAL A 84 -3.22 -13.09 12.64
CA VAL A 84 -3.28 -14.52 12.33
C VAL A 84 -4.68 -14.88 11.82
N GLY A 85 -4.74 -15.63 10.73
CA GLY A 85 -6.00 -16.08 10.17
C GLY A 85 -5.91 -16.50 8.71
N LYS A 86 -7.02 -16.99 8.18
CA LYS A 86 -7.19 -17.30 6.76
C LYS A 86 -7.87 -16.14 6.06
N TYR A 87 -7.34 -15.79 4.89
CA TYR A 87 -7.80 -14.65 4.12
C TYR A 87 -7.94 -15.00 2.65
N LYS A 88 -8.96 -14.45 2.03
CA LYS A 88 -9.04 -14.28 0.57
C LYS A 88 -8.25 -13.04 0.20
N ILE A 89 -7.45 -13.14 -0.87
CA ILE A 89 -6.64 -12.02 -1.35
C ILE A 89 -7.29 -11.42 -2.58
N THR A 90 -7.58 -10.13 -2.55
CA THR A 90 -8.03 -9.41 -3.74
C THR A 90 -6.92 -8.51 -4.25
N VAL A 91 -6.84 -8.40 -5.58
CA VAL A 91 -5.90 -7.54 -6.27
C VAL A 91 -6.67 -6.66 -7.23
N SER A 92 -6.45 -5.36 -7.16
CA SER A 92 -7.06 -4.41 -8.08
C SER A 92 -6.06 -3.34 -8.49
N LYS A 93 -6.15 -2.90 -9.75
CA LYS A 93 -5.41 -1.74 -10.26
C LYS A 93 -6.29 -0.98 -11.22
N ASN A 94 -6.35 0.34 -11.02
CA ASN A 94 -7.02 1.25 -11.94
C ASN A 94 -5.98 2.18 -12.55
N ILE A 95 -6.20 2.54 -13.80
CA ILE A 95 -5.43 3.56 -14.50
C ILE A 95 -6.37 4.64 -15.01
N GLU A 96 -5.88 5.86 -15.05
CA GLU A 96 -6.54 6.96 -15.74
C GLU A 96 -6.00 7.02 -17.17
N ASP A 97 -6.89 7.08 -18.14
CA ASP A 97 -6.53 7.12 -19.55
C ASP A 97 -7.56 7.99 -20.32
N ASP A 98 -7.35 8.19 -21.61
CA ASP A 98 -8.16 9.09 -22.45
C ASP A 98 -8.24 10.50 -21.84
N ILE A 99 -7.10 11.03 -21.37
CA ILE A 99 -7.03 12.32 -20.70
C ILE A 99 -7.25 13.45 -21.72
N VAL A 100 -8.28 14.26 -21.50
CA VAL A 100 -8.58 15.46 -22.29
C VAL A 100 -8.13 16.68 -21.52
N TYR A 101 -7.31 17.50 -22.16
CA TYR A 101 -6.86 18.78 -21.60
C TYR A 101 -7.69 19.94 -22.19
N GLN A 102 -8.00 20.91 -21.35
CA GLN A 102 -8.59 22.18 -21.77
C GLN A 102 -7.59 23.30 -21.45
N THR A 103 -7.43 24.21 -22.41
CA THR A 103 -6.59 25.41 -22.24
C THR A 103 -7.48 26.57 -21.85
N ASP A 104 -7.15 27.30 -20.81
CA ASP A 104 -7.85 28.48 -20.37
C ASP A 104 -7.47 29.73 -21.20
N GLU A 105 -8.10 30.87 -20.90
CA GLU A 105 -7.85 32.14 -21.58
C GLU A 105 -6.42 32.71 -21.37
N TYR A 106 -5.68 32.17 -20.35
CA TYR A 106 -4.31 32.56 -20.05
C TYR A 106 -3.28 31.61 -20.67
N GLY A 107 -3.74 30.55 -21.38
CA GLY A 107 -2.87 29.56 -22.02
C GLY A 107 -2.43 28.43 -21.09
N GLU A 108 -2.98 28.33 -19.87
CA GLU A 108 -2.70 27.24 -18.94
C GLU A 108 -3.53 26.00 -19.29
N GLN A 109 -2.90 24.83 -19.25
CA GLN A 109 -3.55 23.55 -19.52
C GLN A 109 -3.99 22.89 -18.22
N ALA A 110 -5.26 22.53 -18.14
CA ALA A 110 -5.82 21.74 -17.05
C ALA A 110 -6.51 20.49 -17.59
N VAL A 111 -6.55 19.42 -16.79
CA VAL A 111 -7.29 18.19 -17.13
C VAL A 111 -8.80 18.51 -17.10
N ALA A 112 -9.45 18.39 -18.25
CA ALA A 112 -10.89 18.60 -18.36
C ALA A 112 -11.69 17.32 -18.09
N SER A 113 -11.19 16.17 -18.54
CA SER A 113 -11.81 14.87 -18.27
C SER A 113 -10.81 13.73 -18.47
N TYR A 114 -11.11 12.58 -17.89
CA TYR A 114 -10.40 11.33 -18.09
C TYR A 114 -11.34 10.15 -17.87
N ASN A 115 -10.96 8.99 -18.37
CA ASN A 115 -11.65 7.74 -18.08
C ASN A 115 -10.81 6.88 -17.13
N VAL A 116 -11.49 6.15 -16.24
CA VAL A 116 -10.86 5.19 -15.35
C VAL A 116 -11.07 3.79 -15.90
N TYR A 117 -9.98 3.02 -16.01
CA TYR A 117 -10.02 1.64 -16.46
C TYR A 117 -9.44 0.71 -15.41
N LYS A 118 -10.07 -0.45 -15.23
CA LYS A 118 -9.48 -1.57 -14.49
C LYS A 118 -8.49 -2.28 -15.40
N THR A 119 -7.34 -2.66 -14.84
CA THR A 119 -6.32 -3.45 -15.55
C THR A 119 -6.20 -4.88 -15.04
N VAL A 120 -6.81 -5.19 -13.91
CA VAL A 120 -6.91 -6.54 -13.33
C VAL A 120 -8.33 -7.07 -13.53
N GLY A 121 -8.44 -8.33 -13.95
CA GLY A 121 -9.73 -8.97 -14.19
C GLY A 121 -10.60 -9.07 -12.94
N ASP A 122 -11.92 -8.95 -13.09
CA ASP A 122 -12.89 -8.91 -11.99
C ASP A 122 -12.83 -10.15 -11.08
N GLN A 123 -12.41 -11.29 -11.59
CA GLN A 123 -12.21 -12.50 -10.81
C GLN A 123 -11.18 -12.35 -9.67
N HIS A 124 -10.21 -11.43 -9.79
CA HIS A 124 -9.18 -11.19 -8.77
C HIS A 124 -9.54 -10.02 -7.84
N SER A 125 -10.50 -9.19 -8.21
CA SER A 125 -10.83 -7.95 -7.49
C SER A 125 -11.98 -8.09 -6.49
N SER A 126 -12.58 -9.27 -6.38
CA SER A 126 -13.68 -9.56 -5.43
C SER A 126 -13.32 -10.73 -4.52
N ALA A 127 -13.57 -10.58 -3.23
CA ALA A 127 -13.37 -11.66 -2.23
C ALA A 127 -14.23 -12.90 -2.51
N ALA A 128 -15.39 -12.72 -3.20
CA ALA A 128 -16.25 -13.83 -3.55
C ALA A 128 -15.73 -14.69 -4.69
N THR A 129 -14.89 -14.13 -5.57
CA THR A 129 -14.47 -14.79 -6.82
C THR A 129 -12.96 -15.06 -6.90
N THR A 130 -12.17 -14.39 -6.06
CA THR A 130 -10.71 -14.56 -6.08
C THR A 130 -10.31 -16.01 -5.75
N PRO A 131 -9.39 -16.60 -6.56
CA PRO A 131 -8.85 -17.91 -6.25
C PRO A 131 -7.70 -17.86 -5.23
N HIS A 132 -7.25 -16.65 -4.86
CA HIS A 132 -6.06 -16.45 -4.04
C HIS A 132 -6.40 -16.45 -2.56
N GLU A 133 -5.64 -17.24 -1.80
CA GLU A 133 -5.80 -17.37 -0.36
C GLU A 133 -4.44 -17.31 0.34
N VAL A 134 -4.45 -16.88 1.59
CA VAL A 134 -3.30 -16.92 2.48
C VAL A 134 -3.73 -17.31 3.89
N GLU A 135 -2.91 -18.10 4.55
CA GLU A 135 -2.97 -18.30 5.99
C GLU A 135 -1.83 -17.52 6.64
N VAL A 136 -2.17 -16.41 7.30
CA VAL A 136 -1.20 -15.61 8.05
C VAL A 136 -0.90 -16.29 9.37
N SER A 137 0.37 -16.53 9.63
CA SER A 137 0.88 -17.15 10.84
C SER A 137 2.11 -16.40 11.36
N ARG A 138 2.73 -16.88 12.41
CA ARG A 138 3.98 -16.28 12.94
C ARG A 138 5.14 -16.30 11.94
N SER A 139 5.08 -17.20 10.98
CA SER A 139 6.12 -17.37 9.95
C SER A 139 5.43 -17.59 8.59
N THR A 140 4.77 -16.53 8.08
CA THR A 140 4.14 -16.58 6.76
C THR A 140 5.21 -16.45 5.68
N PRO A 141 5.33 -17.41 4.75
CA PRO A 141 6.25 -17.27 3.63
C PRO A 141 5.77 -16.15 2.69
N ARG A 142 6.68 -15.63 1.86
CA ARG A 142 6.29 -14.75 0.76
C ARG A 142 5.40 -15.51 -0.20
N ILE A 143 4.29 -14.90 -0.60
CA ILE A 143 3.31 -15.47 -1.51
C ILE A 143 3.46 -14.80 -2.87
N GLU A 144 3.36 -15.59 -3.92
CA GLU A 144 3.31 -15.10 -5.29
C GLU A 144 1.90 -15.30 -5.85
N ILE A 145 1.37 -14.24 -6.47
CA ILE A 145 0.06 -14.21 -7.09
C ILE A 145 0.21 -13.77 -8.53
N ASN A 146 -0.27 -14.59 -9.46
CA ASN A 146 -0.39 -14.23 -10.87
C ASN A 146 -1.85 -13.87 -11.16
N VAL A 147 -2.09 -12.63 -11.59
CA VAL A 147 -3.42 -12.12 -11.94
C VAL A 147 -3.72 -12.24 -13.45
N GLY A 148 -2.91 -13.00 -14.16
CA GLY A 148 -3.09 -13.27 -15.58
C GLY A 148 -2.74 -12.07 -16.48
N ASN A 149 -3.38 -12.01 -17.63
CA ASN A 149 -3.13 -10.95 -18.60
C ASN A 149 -3.85 -9.65 -18.20
N ALA A 150 -3.22 -8.52 -18.57
CA ALA A 150 -3.84 -7.23 -18.38
C ALA A 150 -5.14 -7.11 -19.20
N VAL A 151 -6.13 -6.48 -18.59
CA VAL A 151 -7.40 -6.13 -19.23
C VAL A 151 -7.55 -4.61 -19.27
N LYS A 152 -8.42 -4.08 -20.13
CA LYS A 152 -8.80 -2.66 -20.13
C LYS A 152 -10.32 -2.57 -20.11
N ILE A 153 -10.88 -2.48 -18.89
CA ILE A 153 -12.33 -2.44 -18.67
C ILE A 153 -12.68 -1.07 -18.12
N LYS A 154 -13.50 -0.31 -18.86
CA LYS A 154 -13.97 1.00 -18.42
C LYS A 154 -14.88 0.85 -17.19
N ARG A 155 -14.69 1.73 -16.23
CA ARG A 155 -15.43 1.80 -14.97
C ARG A 155 -16.66 2.68 -15.09
#